data_3082304bd7fc43efec27610c106f07ce
#
_entry.id   3082304bd7fc43efec27610c106f07ce
#
_cell.length_a   1.000
_cell.length_b   1.000
_cell.length_c   1.000
_cell.angle_alpha   90.00
_cell.angle_beta   90.00
_cell.angle_gamma   90.00
#
_symmetry.space_group_name_H-M   'P 1'
#
loop_
_entity.id
_entity.type
_entity.pdbx_description
1 polymer ?
#
loop_
_entity_poly.entity_id
_entity_poly.type
_entity_poly.pdbx_seq_one_letter_code
_entity_poly.pdbx_strand_id
1 'polypeptide(L)'
;MPNTKPPFRYLNVLPIALLWLALSSVLSAETGPPKATESELAKASYTEEKKLEDLPVAFIDTSPYAEDGLAVGTLDIDGGEGDSILQFANEIAAGTHGEVDSLLISHRGKLLFESYFRRGRVNYPHYQMSITKSYTALAIGRAIQCGYLTMDDLERPVYEFLKELDPTRFAKGAATITLADVMTMRSGIRIPQNVQRQIRSDTANSQGQHQVQLFFERTAPIPSAPREFKYQGIDPAVTMQVLEAVVPGSVQDFLKKELPEKLNISEFQWPDDINGLPKSAAGSSMRSRDMMKWGLLVRQTGQFNEEQLIPAVFMKLATSPLCAPSETNSYGFFFWQNIAEVGETKIECVTCRGAGGQFIFVFPRRDVIAVVTSHNKGMGPLLKTLPSRILPSFQHDQ
;
A
#
# COMPACT_ATOMS: atom_id res chain seq x y z
N MET A 1 85.30 -61.69 -6.73
CA MET A 1 84.83 -60.34 -7.04
C MET A 1 83.40 -60.30 -7.24
N PRO A 2 82.58 -60.09 -6.32
CA PRO A 2 81.30 -59.46 -6.65
C PRO A 2 80.96 -58.34 -5.69
N ASN A 3 80.41 -57.30 -6.28
CA ASN A 3 79.83 -56.09 -5.72
C ASN A 3 78.53 -56.42 -4.96
N THR A 4 78.47 -56.11 -3.67
CA THR A 4 77.26 -56.15 -2.86
C THR A 4 76.89 -54.73 -2.48
N LYS A 5 75.80 -54.22 -3.02
CA LYS A 5 75.12 -53.00 -2.61
C LYS A 5 74.29 -53.31 -1.33
N PRO A 6 74.23 -52.39 -0.35
CA PRO A 6 73.39 -52.52 0.85
C PRO A 6 71.91 -52.24 0.58
N PRO A 7 70.98 -52.79 1.40
CA PRO A 7 69.58 -52.68 1.14
C PRO A 7 69.04 -51.33 1.59
N PHE A 8 68.17 -50.78 0.76
CA PHE A 8 67.34 -49.58 1.04
C PHE A 8 66.37 -49.88 2.20
N ARG A 9 66.47 -49.09 3.25
CA ARG A 9 65.45 -49.02 4.31
C ARG A 9 64.30 -48.13 3.80
N TYR A 10 63.10 -48.70 3.69
CA TYR A 10 61.85 -47.96 3.47
C TYR A 10 61.50 -47.26 4.79
N LEU A 11 61.56 -45.96 4.82
CA LEU A 11 60.89 -45.13 5.81
C LEU A 11 59.39 -45.18 5.49
N ASN A 12 58.60 -45.75 6.39
CA ASN A 12 57.17 -45.59 6.40
C ASN A 12 56.81 -44.14 6.71
N VAL A 13 56.48 -43.39 5.69
CA VAL A 13 55.83 -42.08 5.85
C VAL A 13 54.32 -42.35 5.96
N LEU A 14 53.80 -42.27 7.18
CA LEU A 14 52.35 -42.18 7.43
C LEU A 14 51.84 -40.91 6.77
N PRO A 15 50.78 -40.94 5.93
CA PRO A 15 50.14 -39.74 5.50
C PRO A 15 49.38 -39.13 6.70
N ILE A 16 49.81 -37.92 7.12
CA ILE A 16 49.01 -37.06 7.97
C ILE A 16 47.80 -36.64 7.15
N ALA A 17 46.71 -37.37 7.29
CA ALA A 17 45.41 -36.93 6.87
C ALA A 17 45.05 -35.73 7.76
N LEU A 18 45.31 -34.54 7.29
CA LEU A 18 44.74 -33.33 7.82
C LEU A 18 43.24 -33.41 7.66
N LEU A 19 42.59 -33.80 8.75
CA LEU A 19 41.15 -33.64 8.93
C LEU A 19 40.85 -32.14 8.94
N TRP A 20 40.53 -31.59 7.78
CA TRP A 20 39.79 -30.36 7.69
C TRP A 20 38.34 -30.68 8.09
N LEU A 21 38.08 -30.69 9.39
CA LEU A 21 36.75 -30.45 9.92
C LEU A 21 36.41 -29.00 9.58
N ALA A 22 35.97 -28.77 8.38
CA ALA A 22 35.16 -27.59 8.10
C ALA A 22 33.96 -27.69 9.04
N LEU A 23 34.00 -26.92 10.12
CA LEU A 23 32.78 -26.49 10.80
C LEU A 23 32.01 -25.67 9.77
N SER A 24 31.33 -26.32 8.85
CA SER A 24 30.15 -25.78 8.25
C SER A 24 29.14 -25.70 9.39
N SER A 25 29.13 -24.56 10.07
CA SER A 25 27.95 -24.08 10.72
C SER A 25 26.91 -23.97 9.60
N VAL A 26 26.19 -25.05 9.37
CA VAL A 26 24.93 -25.01 8.69
C VAL A 26 24.06 -24.17 9.63
N LEU A 27 24.07 -22.83 9.45
CA LEU A 27 22.91 -22.07 9.76
C LEU A 27 21.80 -22.79 8.96
N SER A 28 20.95 -23.53 9.66
CA SER A 28 19.68 -23.94 9.09
C SER A 28 18.99 -22.65 8.66
N ALA A 29 19.05 -22.36 7.36
CA ALA A 29 18.22 -21.31 6.80
C ALA A 29 16.81 -21.60 7.28
N GLU A 30 16.21 -20.69 8.02
CA GLU A 30 14.78 -20.73 8.29
C GLU A 30 14.11 -20.87 6.93
N THR A 31 13.41 -21.97 6.71
CA THR A 31 12.82 -22.33 5.42
C THR A 31 11.60 -21.46 5.07
N GLY A 32 11.35 -20.40 5.79
CA GLY A 32 10.21 -19.49 5.63
C GLY A 32 10.62 -18.04 5.29
N PRO A 33 9.63 -17.18 5.04
CA PRO A 33 9.89 -15.78 4.74
C PRO A 33 10.54 -15.05 5.92
N PRO A 34 11.41 -14.07 5.66
CA PRO A 34 12.16 -13.35 6.69
C PRO A 34 11.21 -12.61 7.64
N LYS A 35 11.51 -12.69 8.93
CA LYS A 35 10.71 -12.08 10.00
C LYS A 35 11.52 -11.02 10.74
N ALA A 36 10.84 -9.94 11.08
CA ALA A 36 11.33 -9.01 12.08
C ALA A 36 11.23 -9.63 13.48
N THR A 37 12.17 -9.27 14.34
CA THR A 37 12.19 -9.66 15.75
C THR A 37 11.10 -8.93 16.54
N GLU A 38 10.71 -9.46 17.69
CA GLU A 38 9.75 -8.78 18.58
C GLU A 38 10.23 -7.38 19.01
N SER A 39 11.55 -7.22 19.20
CA SER A 39 12.15 -5.92 19.53
C SER A 39 12.04 -4.90 18.39
N GLU A 40 12.12 -5.33 17.13
CA GLU A 40 11.91 -4.49 15.95
C GLU A 40 10.42 -4.13 15.80
N LEU A 41 9.53 -5.11 15.99
CA LEU A 41 8.07 -4.90 15.92
C LEU A 41 7.58 -3.94 17.00
N ALA A 42 8.09 -4.06 18.23
CA ALA A 42 7.72 -3.18 19.33
C ALA A 42 8.05 -1.69 19.09
N LYS A 43 9.01 -1.42 18.20
CA LYS A 43 9.45 -0.07 17.82
C LYS A 43 8.98 0.33 16.43
N ALA A 44 8.14 -0.49 15.78
CA ALA A 44 7.78 -0.29 14.39
C ALA A 44 7.26 1.13 14.14
N SER A 45 7.89 1.82 13.21
CA SER A 45 7.56 3.18 12.78
C SER A 45 8.28 3.49 11.48
N TYR A 46 7.85 4.54 10.77
CA TYR A 46 8.53 5.01 9.56
C TYR A 46 10.04 5.26 9.72
N THR A 47 10.46 5.72 10.89
CA THR A 47 11.88 6.01 11.17
C THR A 47 12.66 4.74 11.46
N GLU A 48 12.08 3.82 12.23
CA GLU A 48 12.76 2.57 12.60
C GLU A 48 12.81 1.59 11.43
N GLU A 49 11.80 1.57 10.58
CA GLU A 49 11.78 0.76 9.37
C GLU A 49 13.02 1.00 8.48
N LYS A 50 13.45 2.26 8.36
CA LYS A 50 14.64 2.62 7.59
C LYS A 50 15.96 2.14 8.21
N LYS A 51 15.94 1.75 9.47
CA LYS A 51 17.10 1.24 10.20
C LYS A 51 17.18 -0.28 10.21
N LEU A 52 16.16 -0.98 9.70
CA LEU A 52 16.22 -2.43 9.55
C LEU A 52 17.42 -2.80 8.68
N GLU A 53 18.12 -3.83 9.10
CA GLU A 53 19.26 -4.35 8.33
C GLU A 53 18.77 -4.96 7.01
N ASP A 54 19.54 -4.77 5.96
CA ASP A 54 19.29 -5.41 4.67
C ASP A 54 19.42 -6.94 4.82
N LEU A 55 18.51 -7.68 4.20
CA LEU A 55 18.62 -9.13 4.11
C LEU A 55 19.92 -9.52 3.42
N PRO A 56 20.68 -10.50 3.94
CA PRO A 56 21.90 -10.97 3.30
C PRO A 56 21.65 -11.65 1.94
N VAL A 57 20.46 -12.24 1.79
CA VAL A 57 19.97 -12.86 0.54
C VAL A 57 18.49 -12.56 0.40
N ALA A 58 18.05 -12.27 -0.80
CA ALA A 58 16.63 -12.09 -1.08
C ALA A 58 15.87 -13.41 -0.86
N PHE A 59 14.68 -13.31 -0.27
CA PHE A 59 13.73 -14.41 -0.20
C PHE A 59 12.80 -14.32 -1.41
N ILE A 60 12.72 -15.41 -2.19
CA ILE A 60 11.86 -15.49 -3.38
C ILE A 60 11.10 -16.82 -3.31
N ASP A 61 9.78 -16.75 -3.32
CA ASP A 61 8.90 -17.91 -3.23
C ASP A 61 7.86 -17.89 -4.35
N THR A 62 7.80 -18.97 -5.11
CA THR A 62 6.87 -19.19 -6.22
C THR A 62 5.69 -20.08 -5.85
N SER A 63 5.63 -20.54 -4.59
CA SER A 63 4.55 -21.35 -4.04
C SER A 63 4.29 -20.96 -2.58
N PRO A 64 3.89 -19.69 -2.34
CA PRO A 64 3.78 -19.16 -0.99
C PRO A 64 2.77 -19.95 -0.14
N TYR A 65 3.07 -20.02 1.13
CA TYR A 65 2.17 -20.57 2.15
C TYR A 65 1.64 -19.45 3.04
N ALA A 66 0.33 -19.43 3.28
CA ALA A 66 -0.30 -18.42 4.14
C ALA A 66 -1.34 -19.03 5.07
N GLU A 67 -1.35 -18.54 6.32
CA GLU A 67 -2.35 -18.89 7.36
C GLU A 67 -3.20 -17.67 7.75
N ASP A 68 -3.08 -16.57 7.01
CA ASP A 68 -3.68 -15.28 7.33
C ASP A 68 -4.98 -14.99 6.55
N GLY A 69 -5.54 -16.01 5.91
CA GLY A 69 -6.78 -15.94 5.13
C GLY A 69 -6.59 -15.56 3.66
N LEU A 70 -5.34 -15.41 3.17
CA LEU A 70 -5.07 -15.31 1.75
C LEU A 70 -5.16 -16.71 1.11
N ALA A 71 -5.91 -16.83 0.01
CA ALA A 71 -5.79 -17.98 -0.86
C ALA A 71 -4.41 -17.98 -1.53
N VAL A 72 -3.76 -19.14 -1.59
CA VAL A 72 -2.43 -19.29 -2.18
C VAL A 72 -2.49 -20.25 -3.36
N GLY A 73 -1.49 -20.16 -4.22
CA GLY A 73 -1.28 -21.06 -5.35
C GLY A 73 0.19 -21.10 -5.73
N THR A 74 0.48 -21.80 -6.81
CA THR A 74 1.84 -21.98 -7.30
C THR A 74 1.98 -21.30 -8.67
N LEU A 75 3.02 -20.51 -8.83
CA LEU A 75 3.39 -19.91 -10.11
C LEU A 75 3.62 -21.02 -11.15
N ASP A 76 3.34 -20.78 -12.41
CA ASP A 76 3.30 -21.75 -13.53
C ASP A 76 2.13 -22.77 -13.48
N ILE A 77 1.60 -23.08 -12.31
CA ILE A 77 0.47 -24.03 -12.17
C ILE A 77 -0.87 -23.30 -12.13
N ASP A 78 -1.00 -22.29 -11.24
CA ASP A 78 -2.22 -21.51 -11.07
C ASP A 78 -2.21 -20.22 -11.93
N GLY A 79 -1.21 -20.06 -12.79
CA GLY A 79 -1.03 -18.96 -13.74
C GLY A 79 0.34 -18.29 -13.59
N GLY A 80 0.62 -17.42 -14.54
CA GLY A 80 1.89 -16.71 -14.66
C GLY A 80 2.96 -17.55 -15.36
N GLU A 81 3.99 -16.87 -15.85
CA GLU A 81 5.20 -17.44 -16.44
C GLU A 81 6.36 -17.22 -15.48
N GLY A 82 6.77 -18.30 -14.80
CA GLY A 82 7.69 -18.24 -13.66
C GLY A 82 9.04 -17.66 -14.00
N ASP A 83 9.64 -18.07 -15.12
CA ASP A 83 10.97 -17.62 -15.52
C ASP A 83 11.06 -16.10 -15.64
N SER A 84 10.07 -15.46 -16.27
CA SER A 84 10.02 -14.00 -16.44
C SER A 84 9.87 -13.27 -15.11
N ILE A 85 9.04 -13.79 -14.20
CA ILE A 85 8.82 -13.21 -12.88
C ILE A 85 10.05 -13.40 -12.00
N LEU A 86 10.69 -14.58 -12.03
CA LEU A 86 11.94 -14.87 -11.31
C LEU A 86 13.09 -13.99 -11.82
N GLN A 87 13.21 -13.79 -13.12
CA GLN A 87 14.19 -12.87 -13.69
C GLN A 87 13.97 -11.45 -13.14
N PHE A 88 12.73 -10.97 -13.15
CA PHE A 88 12.40 -9.64 -12.63
C PHE A 88 12.71 -9.51 -11.13
N ALA A 89 12.40 -10.52 -10.31
CA ALA A 89 12.72 -10.54 -8.91
C ALA A 89 14.25 -10.53 -8.66
N ASN A 90 15.03 -11.25 -9.45
CA ASN A 90 16.49 -11.22 -9.38
C ASN A 90 17.08 -9.85 -9.77
N GLU A 91 16.50 -9.17 -10.74
CA GLU A 91 16.87 -7.79 -11.08
C GLU A 91 16.57 -6.81 -9.93
N ILE A 92 15.44 -7.00 -9.23
CA ILE A 92 15.10 -6.24 -8.02
C ILE A 92 16.13 -6.52 -6.92
N ALA A 93 16.46 -7.78 -6.66
CA ALA A 93 17.47 -8.18 -5.69
C ALA A 93 18.84 -7.58 -5.98
N ALA A 94 19.20 -7.45 -7.26
CA ALA A 94 20.42 -6.79 -7.72
C ALA A 94 20.37 -5.24 -7.62
N GLY A 95 19.24 -4.65 -7.19
CA GLY A 95 19.07 -3.20 -7.04
C GLY A 95 18.78 -2.44 -8.34
N THR A 96 18.55 -3.12 -9.46
CA THR A 96 18.31 -2.50 -10.78
C THR A 96 17.05 -1.63 -10.77
N HIS A 97 16.07 -1.95 -9.93
CA HIS A 97 14.78 -1.28 -9.83
C HIS A 97 14.63 -0.39 -8.59
N GLY A 98 15.75 0.02 -7.99
CA GLY A 98 15.80 0.89 -6.82
C GLY A 98 15.72 0.14 -5.49
N GLU A 99 15.28 0.83 -4.44
CA GLU A 99 15.24 0.30 -3.06
C GLU A 99 13.92 -0.40 -2.78
N VAL A 100 13.70 -1.55 -3.36
CA VAL A 100 12.48 -2.36 -3.16
C VAL A 100 12.67 -3.29 -1.96
N ASP A 101 11.66 -3.38 -1.10
CA ASP A 101 11.68 -4.23 0.11
C ASP A 101 10.78 -5.46 -0.06
N SER A 102 9.68 -5.37 -0.82
CA SER A 102 8.86 -6.55 -1.14
C SER A 102 8.18 -6.42 -2.51
N LEU A 103 7.92 -7.57 -3.12
CA LEU A 103 7.05 -7.73 -4.28
C LEU A 103 6.19 -8.98 -4.09
N LEU A 104 4.86 -8.80 -4.05
CA LEU A 104 3.89 -9.88 -4.01
C LEU A 104 3.00 -9.80 -5.24
N ILE A 105 2.66 -10.95 -5.83
CA ILE A 105 1.79 -11.02 -7.01
C ILE A 105 0.67 -12.01 -6.77
N SER A 106 -0.56 -11.58 -7.00
CA SER A 106 -1.75 -12.41 -6.97
C SER A 106 -2.39 -12.49 -8.35
N HIS A 107 -2.90 -13.65 -8.70
CA HIS A 107 -3.67 -13.88 -9.91
C HIS A 107 -4.93 -14.69 -9.58
N ARG A 108 -6.09 -14.29 -10.11
CA ARG A 108 -7.39 -14.96 -9.87
C ARG A 108 -7.68 -15.17 -8.38
N GLY A 109 -7.32 -14.20 -7.56
CA GLY A 109 -7.55 -14.21 -6.12
C GLY A 109 -6.56 -15.05 -5.30
N LYS A 110 -5.59 -15.74 -5.92
CA LYS A 110 -4.55 -16.51 -5.23
C LYS A 110 -3.23 -15.76 -5.23
N LEU A 111 -2.55 -15.69 -4.10
CA LEU A 111 -1.15 -15.25 -4.01
C LEU A 111 -0.27 -16.34 -4.63
N LEU A 112 0.41 -16.04 -5.74
CA LEU A 112 1.25 -16.98 -6.49
C LEU A 112 2.74 -16.73 -6.30
N PHE A 113 3.10 -15.51 -5.93
CA PHE A 113 4.49 -15.08 -5.80
C PHE A 113 4.65 -14.15 -4.62
N GLU A 114 5.67 -14.41 -3.80
CA GLU A 114 6.01 -13.61 -2.64
C GLU A 114 7.52 -13.45 -2.54
N SER A 115 8.00 -12.22 -2.41
CA SER A 115 9.42 -11.96 -2.28
C SER A 115 9.72 -10.80 -1.35
N TYR A 116 10.83 -10.92 -0.63
CA TYR A 116 11.36 -9.92 0.28
C TYR A 116 12.83 -9.65 -0.03
N PHE A 117 13.14 -8.38 -0.09
CA PHE A 117 14.46 -7.86 -0.40
C PHE A 117 14.88 -6.90 0.70
N ARG A 118 16.15 -6.57 0.81
CA ARG A 118 16.64 -5.51 1.69
C ARG A 118 15.98 -5.53 3.09
N ARG A 119 15.19 -4.53 3.41
CA ARG A 119 14.48 -4.39 4.70
C ARG A 119 13.14 -5.15 4.78
N GLY A 120 12.74 -5.82 3.72
CA GLY A 120 11.46 -6.52 3.66
C GLY A 120 11.34 -7.64 4.68
N ARG A 121 10.26 -7.66 5.44
CA ARG A 121 9.92 -8.69 6.44
C ARG A 121 8.42 -9.00 6.34
N VAL A 122 8.07 -10.28 6.40
CA VAL A 122 6.66 -10.71 6.24
C VAL A 122 5.74 -10.20 7.34
N ASN A 123 6.26 -10.01 8.54
CA ASN A 123 5.51 -9.61 9.73
C ASN A 123 5.69 -8.13 10.11
N TYR A 124 6.50 -7.34 9.39
CA TYR A 124 6.71 -5.94 9.72
C TYR A 124 5.62 -5.04 9.12
N PRO A 125 4.98 -4.16 9.93
CA PRO A 125 3.97 -3.23 9.44
C PRO A 125 4.63 -2.06 8.71
N HIS A 126 4.81 -2.19 7.41
CA HIS A 126 5.43 -1.22 6.54
C HIS A 126 4.61 0.07 6.42
N TYR A 127 5.28 1.24 6.51
CA TYR A 127 4.63 2.55 6.44
C TYR A 127 4.19 2.89 5.01
N GLN A 128 2.89 3.06 4.79
CA GLN A 128 2.28 3.04 3.46
C GLN A 128 2.12 4.41 2.81
N MET A 129 2.56 5.48 3.48
CA MET A 129 2.45 6.81 2.92
C MET A 129 1.01 7.12 2.43
N SER A 130 0.87 7.66 1.24
CA SER A 130 -0.40 8.12 0.69
C SER A 130 -1.37 7.01 0.24
N ILE A 131 -1.01 5.73 0.32
CA ILE A 131 -1.98 4.64 0.17
C ILE A 131 -3.11 4.78 1.21
N THR A 132 -2.79 5.35 2.39
CA THR A 132 -3.77 5.69 3.43
C THR A 132 -5.00 6.43 2.89
N LYS A 133 -4.85 7.28 1.87
CA LYS A 133 -5.98 7.99 1.25
C LYS A 133 -6.99 7.03 0.63
N SER A 134 -6.51 6.00 -0.06
CA SER A 134 -7.38 4.99 -0.66
C SER A 134 -8.16 4.24 0.42
N TYR A 135 -7.54 3.93 1.56
CA TYR A 135 -8.22 3.33 2.71
C TYR A 135 -9.29 4.26 3.30
N THR A 136 -9.02 5.58 3.34
CA THR A 136 -10.02 6.58 3.75
C THR A 136 -11.23 6.59 2.80
N ALA A 137 -11.03 6.46 1.48
CA ALA A 137 -12.13 6.32 0.53
C ALA A 137 -12.93 5.03 0.76
N LEU A 138 -12.24 3.91 0.97
CA LEU A 138 -12.89 2.62 1.27
C LEU A 138 -13.72 2.68 2.54
N ALA A 139 -13.30 3.47 3.54
CA ALA A 139 -14.06 3.68 4.76
C ALA A 139 -15.38 4.45 4.53
N ILE A 140 -15.42 5.42 3.63
CA ILE A 140 -16.67 6.05 3.18
C ILE A 140 -17.56 5.02 2.50
N GLY A 141 -17.00 4.21 1.60
CA GLY A 141 -17.73 3.13 0.96
C GLY A 141 -18.31 2.13 1.97
N ARG A 142 -17.56 1.82 3.03
CA ARG A 142 -18.05 0.97 4.12
C ARG A 142 -19.17 1.63 4.92
N ALA A 143 -19.07 2.93 5.21
CA ALA A 143 -20.14 3.68 5.87
C ALA A 143 -21.43 3.69 5.04
N ILE A 144 -21.32 3.74 3.70
CA ILE A 144 -22.48 3.58 2.80
C ILE A 144 -23.05 2.17 2.92
N GLN A 145 -22.22 1.13 2.91
CA GLN A 145 -22.69 -0.25 3.05
C GLN A 145 -23.40 -0.51 4.39
N CYS A 146 -22.93 0.14 5.44
CA CYS A 146 -23.53 0.06 6.77
C CYS A 146 -24.79 0.94 6.93
N GLY A 147 -25.14 1.75 5.93
CA GLY A 147 -26.33 2.62 5.97
C GLY A 147 -26.15 3.93 6.73
N TYR A 148 -24.90 4.31 7.09
CA TYR A 148 -24.58 5.60 7.75
C TYR A 148 -24.48 6.75 6.76
N LEU A 149 -24.22 6.43 5.51
CA LEU A 149 -24.28 7.31 4.33
C LEU A 149 -25.02 6.60 3.21
N THR A 150 -25.43 7.38 2.21
CA THR A 150 -26.00 6.90 0.95
C THR A 150 -25.13 7.36 -0.23
N MET A 151 -25.37 6.83 -1.42
CA MET A 151 -24.68 7.31 -2.62
C MET A 151 -24.99 8.78 -2.93
N ASP A 152 -26.21 9.25 -2.61
CA ASP A 152 -26.62 10.63 -2.83
C ASP A 152 -25.90 11.61 -1.90
N ASP A 153 -25.43 11.15 -0.74
CA ASP A 153 -24.65 11.95 0.19
C ASP A 153 -23.29 12.37 -0.37
N LEU A 154 -22.81 11.71 -1.41
CA LEU A 154 -21.56 12.10 -2.09
C LEU A 154 -21.66 13.51 -2.71
N GLU A 155 -22.83 13.91 -3.15
CA GLU A 155 -23.07 15.24 -3.75
C GLU A 155 -23.53 16.30 -2.72
N ARG A 156 -23.68 15.91 -1.46
CA ARG A 156 -24.05 16.86 -0.40
C ARG A 156 -22.85 17.68 0.06
N PRO A 157 -23.06 18.96 0.39
CA PRO A 157 -22.05 19.81 1.00
C PRO A 157 -21.53 19.23 2.30
N VAL A 158 -20.19 19.14 2.46
CA VAL A 158 -19.56 18.50 3.63
C VAL A 158 -19.93 19.18 4.95
N TYR A 159 -20.17 20.51 4.96
CA TYR A 159 -20.56 21.21 6.18
C TYR A 159 -21.93 20.77 6.73
N GLU A 160 -22.80 20.20 5.92
CA GLU A 160 -24.09 19.69 6.39
C GLU A 160 -23.97 18.47 7.30
N PHE A 161 -22.87 17.72 7.20
CA PHE A 161 -22.54 16.63 8.12
C PHE A 161 -21.88 17.15 9.41
N LEU A 162 -21.21 18.28 9.36
CA LEU A 162 -20.33 18.82 10.40
C LEU A 162 -21.07 19.91 11.20
N LYS A 163 -21.81 19.52 12.24
CA LYS A 163 -22.77 20.38 12.94
C LYS A 163 -22.14 21.44 13.85
N GLU A 164 -20.82 21.35 14.13
CA GLU A 164 -20.10 22.31 14.95
C GLU A 164 -19.53 23.49 14.13
N LEU A 165 -19.66 23.44 12.81
CA LEU A 165 -19.16 24.49 11.94
C LEU A 165 -20.09 25.71 11.92
N ASP A 166 -19.49 26.90 11.85
CA ASP A 166 -20.18 28.18 11.65
C ASP A 166 -20.03 28.65 10.19
N PRO A 167 -21.05 28.42 9.35
CA PRO A 167 -20.99 28.80 7.93
C PRO A 167 -20.88 30.31 7.68
N THR A 168 -21.22 31.14 8.67
CA THR A 168 -21.14 32.62 8.52
C THR A 168 -19.71 33.12 8.45
N ARG A 169 -18.75 32.31 8.90
CA ARG A 169 -17.31 32.59 8.89
C ARG A 169 -16.56 31.99 7.71
N PHE A 170 -17.25 31.27 6.85
CA PHE A 170 -16.61 30.61 5.72
C PHE A 170 -16.15 31.60 4.65
N ALA A 171 -15.01 31.30 4.05
CA ALA A 171 -14.62 31.96 2.80
C ALA A 171 -15.69 31.72 1.71
N LYS A 172 -15.82 32.68 0.80
CA LYS A 172 -16.78 32.60 -0.29
C LYS A 172 -16.63 31.27 -1.06
N GLY A 173 -17.74 30.54 -1.20
CA GLY A 173 -17.81 29.29 -1.92
C GLY A 173 -17.47 28.04 -1.09
N ALA A 174 -16.93 28.15 0.14
CA ALA A 174 -16.57 26.98 0.92
C ALA A 174 -17.79 26.11 1.31
N ALA A 175 -18.94 26.73 1.53
CA ALA A 175 -20.18 25.99 1.80
C ALA A 175 -20.69 25.12 0.64
N THR A 176 -20.12 25.24 -0.56
CA THR A 176 -20.56 24.44 -1.72
C THR A 176 -19.66 23.22 -1.99
N ILE A 177 -18.70 22.93 -1.13
CA ILE A 177 -17.80 21.79 -1.28
C ILE A 177 -18.54 20.52 -0.93
N THR A 178 -18.64 19.58 -1.88
CA THR A 178 -19.29 18.29 -1.66
C THR A 178 -18.33 17.23 -1.17
N LEU A 179 -18.85 16.10 -0.67
CA LEU A 179 -18.03 14.94 -0.30
C LEU A 179 -17.30 14.37 -1.52
N ALA A 180 -17.91 14.32 -2.69
CA ALA A 180 -17.27 13.93 -3.94
C ALA A 180 -16.14 14.87 -4.35
N ASP A 181 -16.30 16.19 -4.14
CA ASP A 181 -15.24 17.17 -4.42
C ASP A 181 -13.96 16.91 -3.60
N VAL A 182 -14.09 16.65 -2.29
CA VAL A 182 -12.93 16.34 -1.45
C VAL A 182 -12.32 14.99 -1.82
N MET A 183 -13.13 13.97 -2.09
CA MET A 183 -12.62 12.65 -2.45
C MET A 183 -11.94 12.60 -3.82
N THR A 184 -12.28 13.54 -4.71
CA THR A 184 -11.60 13.70 -6.01
C THR A 184 -10.46 14.70 -6.00
N MET A 185 -10.04 15.24 -4.84
CA MET A 185 -9.01 16.28 -4.72
C MET A 185 -9.38 17.58 -5.46
N ARG A 186 -10.68 17.88 -5.52
CA ARG A 186 -11.25 19.04 -6.24
C ARG A 186 -12.07 19.95 -5.32
N SER A 187 -11.78 19.95 -4.02
CA SER A 187 -12.45 20.85 -3.05
C SER A 187 -12.31 22.33 -3.40
N GLY A 188 -11.25 22.70 -4.12
CA GLY A 188 -10.92 24.11 -4.37
C GLY A 188 -10.24 24.80 -3.18
N ILE A 189 -10.02 24.11 -2.05
CA ILE A 189 -9.34 24.68 -0.89
C ILE A 189 -7.89 25.03 -1.25
N ARG A 190 -7.52 26.29 -1.00
CA ARG A 190 -6.18 26.83 -1.29
C ARG A 190 -5.71 27.66 -0.09
N ILE A 191 -4.97 27.03 0.79
CA ILE A 191 -4.40 27.64 2.01
C ILE A 191 -2.89 27.77 1.82
N PRO A 192 -2.30 28.96 2.04
CA PRO A 192 -0.86 29.18 1.98
C PRO A 192 -0.11 28.27 2.97
N GLN A 193 1.09 27.80 2.58
CA GLN A 193 1.86 26.83 3.39
C GLN A 193 2.19 27.32 4.81
N ASN A 194 2.47 28.61 4.97
CA ASN A 194 2.72 29.18 6.30
C ASN A 194 1.46 29.11 7.18
N VAL A 195 0.27 29.35 6.63
CA VAL A 195 -1.00 29.23 7.36
C VAL A 195 -1.30 27.76 7.68
N GLN A 196 -1.03 26.82 6.74
CA GLN A 196 -1.17 25.40 7.04
C GLN A 196 -0.23 24.96 8.17
N ARG A 197 1.00 25.48 8.23
CA ARG A 197 1.94 25.21 9.34
C ARG A 197 1.40 25.77 10.66
N GLN A 198 0.82 26.97 10.66
CA GLN A 198 0.20 27.55 11.86
C GLN A 198 -0.95 26.68 12.35
N ILE A 199 -1.86 26.24 11.49
CA ILE A 199 -2.96 25.33 11.85
C ILE A 199 -2.40 24.04 12.48
N ARG A 200 -1.36 23.45 11.87
CA ARG A 200 -0.75 22.23 12.40
C ARG A 200 0.00 22.41 13.71
N SER A 201 0.52 23.58 14.01
CA SER A 201 1.20 23.87 15.29
C SER A 201 0.23 24.24 16.41
N ASP A 202 -0.98 24.66 16.07
CA ASP A 202 -2.03 25.02 17.03
C ASP A 202 -2.95 23.82 17.29
N THR A 203 -2.42 22.84 18.03
CA THR A 203 -3.14 21.59 18.31
C THR A 203 -4.40 21.82 19.13
N ALA A 204 -4.45 22.85 20.00
CA ALA A 204 -5.61 23.14 20.81
C ALA A 204 -6.81 23.61 19.98
N ASN A 205 -6.57 24.45 18.97
CA ASN A 205 -7.62 24.96 18.07
C ASN A 205 -7.84 24.10 16.81
N SER A 206 -7.12 22.97 16.68
CA SER A 206 -7.23 22.07 15.53
C SER A 206 -7.87 20.73 15.87
N GLN A 207 -8.56 20.63 17.03
CA GLN A 207 -9.26 19.41 17.43
C GLN A 207 -10.61 19.27 16.70
N GLY A 208 -10.98 18.04 16.39
CA GLY A 208 -12.29 17.70 15.82
C GLY A 208 -12.63 18.57 14.60
N GLN A 209 -13.87 19.01 14.53
CA GLN A 209 -14.39 19.82 13.41
C GLN A 209 -13.77 21.23 13.33
N HIS A 210 -13.15 21.74 14.40
CA HIS A 210 -12.47 23.04 14.39
C HIS A 210 -11.37 23.11 13.32
N GLN A 211 -10.68 22.00 13.03
CA GLN A 211 -9.70 21.97 11.95
C GLN A 211 -10.34 22.25 10.58
N VAL A 212 -11.51 21.70 10.31
CA VAL A 212 -12.25 21.97 9.07
C VAL A 212 -12.76 23.40 9.03
N GLN A 213 -13.24 23.92 10.17
CA GLN A 213 -13.61 25.35 10.30
C GLN A 213 -12.45 26.24 9.86
N LEU A 214 -11.24 26.00 10.38
CA LEU A 214 -10.06 26.77 10.00
C LEU A 214 -9.73 26.63 8.50
N PHE A 215 -9.90 25.43 7.91
CA PHE A 215 -9.70 25.27 6.48
C PHE A 215 -10.69 26.09 5.65
N PHE A 216 -11.96 26.13 6.06
CA PHE A 216 -13.01 26.86 5.34
C PHE A 216 -12.93 28.38 5.55
N GLU A 217 -12.39 28.85 6.66
CA GLU A 217 -12.13 30.27 6.92
C GLU A 217 -10.88 30.80 6.22
N ARG A 218 -9.80 29.99 6.21
CA ARG A 218 -8.47 30.43 5.79
C ARG A 218 -8.15 30.14 4.33
N THR A 219 -9.04 29.49 3.60
CA THR A 219 -8.87 29.27 2.17
C THR A 219 -9.09 30.56 1.38
N ALA A 220 -8.45 30.67 0.23
CA ALA A 220 -8.85 31.66 -0.79
C ALA A 220 -10.32 31.41 -1.21
N PRO A 221 -11.01 32.40 -1.76
CA PRO A 221 -12.35 32.21 -2.30
C PRO A 221 -12.39 31.04 -3.28
N ILE A 222 -13.38 30.17 -3.10
CA ILE A 222 -13.52 28.94 -3.87
C ILE A 222 -14.40 29.20 -5.10
N PRO A 223 -13.92 28.86 -6.31
CA PRO A 223 -14.70 29.03 -7.53
C PRO A 223 -15.89 28.06 -7.56
N SER A 224 -16.87 28.34 -8.45
CA SER A 224 -17.90 27.37 -8.79
C SER A 224 -17.31 26.10 -9.40
N ALA A 225 -18.01 24.98 -9.25
CA ALA A 225 -17.62 23.71 -9.89
C ALA A 225 -17.75 23.81 -11.44
N PRO A 226 -16.96 23.03 -12.21
CA PRO A 226 -15.92 22.10 -11.74
C PRO A 226 -14.65 22.83 -11.28
N ARG A 227 -14.00 22.31 -10.24
CA ARG A 227 -12.77 22.87 -9.66
C ARG A 227 -11.54 22.10 -10.11
N GLU A 228 -10.41 22.79 -10.13
CA GLU A 228 -9.13 22.19 -10.50
C GLU A 228 -8.67 21.15 -9.48
N PHE A 229 -8.11 20.05 -9.98
CA PHE A 229 -7.45 19.04 -9.17
C PHE A 229 -6.22 19.63 -8.44
N LYS A 230 -6.12 19.32 -7.13
CA LYS A 230 -4.91 19.58 -6.36
C LYS A 230 -4.67 18.49 -5.36
N TYR A 231 -3.65 17.71 -5.59
CA TYR A 231 -3.25 16.67 -4.65
C TYR A 231 -2.77 17.27 -3.33
N GLN A 232 -3.48 17.04 -2.23
CA GLN A 232 -3.21 17.64 -0.92
C GLN A 232 -3.70 16.75 0.23
N GLY A 233 -3.27 17.06 1.47
CA GLY A 233 -3.70 16.33 2.66
C GLY A 233 -4.97 16.87 3.32
N ILE A 234 -5.42 18.07 2.93
CA ILE A 234 -6.61 18.70 3.49
C ILE A 234 -7.88 17.92 3.13
N ASP A 235 -8.01 17.51 1.86
CA ASP A 235 -9.20 16.85 1.36
C ASP A 235 -9.49 15.51 2.07
N PRO A 236 -8.51 14.60 2.26
CA PRO A 236 -8.73 13.42 3.09
C PRO A 236 -9.05 13.74 4.56
N ALA A 237 -8.47 14.83 5.13
CA ALA A 237 -8.77 15.22 6.51
C ALA A 237 -10.24 15.66 6.65
N VAL A 238 -10.78 16.41 5.70
CA VAL A 238 -12.21 16.75 5.63
C VAL A 238 -13.05 15.48 5.48
N THR A 239 -12.64 14.55 4.61
CA THR A 239 -13.35 13.26 4.42
C THR A 239 -13.40 12.45 5.72
N MET A 240 -12.30 12.37 6.46
CA MET A 240 -12.25 11.64 7.74
C MET A 240 -13.15 12.31 8.78
N GLN A 241 -13.23 13.64 8.79
CA GLN A 241 -14.12 14.36 9.69
C GLN A 241 -15.60 14.12 9.38
N VAL A 242 -15.97 13.98 8.09
CA VAL A 242 -17.33 13.56 7.71
C VAL A 242 -17.60 12.14 8.20
N LEU A 243 -16.65 11.23 8.02
CA LEU A 243 -16.79 9.85 8.49
C LEU A 243 -17.04 9.80 10.01
N GLU A 244 -16.25 10.51 10.82
CA GLU A 244 -16.44 10.61 12.28
C GLU A 244 -17.84 11.13 12.63
N ALA A 245 -18.33 12.12 11.90
CA ALA A 245 -19.63 12.72 12.20
C ALA A 245 -20.84 11.82 11.90
N VAL A 246 -20.67 10.77 11.07
CA VAL A 246 -21.80 9.93 10.64
C VAL A 246 -21.78 8.52 11.21
N VAL A 247 -20.60 7.99 11.60
CA VAL A 247 -20.51 6.64 12.16
C VAL A 247 -20.87 6.63 13.66
N PRO A 248 -21.41 5.52 14.19
CA PRO A 248 -21.67 5.44 15.64
C PRO A 248 -20.37 5.24 16.43
N GLY A 249 -20.29 5.90 17.57
CA GLY A 249 -19.12 5.83 18.47
C GLY A 249 -17.93 6.62 17.95
N SER A 250 -16.77 5.99 17.82
CA SER A 250 -15.56 6.63 17.31
C SER A 250 -15.21 6.09 15.91
N VAL A 251 -14.64 6.95 15.07
CA VAL A 251 -14.13 6.51 13.75
C VAL A 251 -12.98 5.51 13.89
N GLN A 252 -12.20 5.56 14.97
CA GLN A 252 -11.15 4.58 15.27
C GLN A 252 -11.73 3.17 15.40
N ASP A 253 -12.79 3.03 16.21
CA ASP A 253 -13.47 1.74 16.39
C ASP A 253 -14.16 1.27 15.12
N PHE A 254 -14.81 2.19 14.40
CA PHE A 254 -15.43 1.89 13.11
C PHE A 254 -14.40 1.38 12.10
N LEU A 255 -13.31 2.11 11.90
CA LEU A 255 -12.24 1.70 10.97
C LEU A 255 -11.71 0.32 11.35
N LYS A 256 -11.37 0.10 12.61
CA LYS A 256 -10.82 -1.18 13.07
C LYS A 256 -11.75 -2.35 12.80
N LYS A 257 -13.01 -2.25 13.22
CA LYS A 257 -13.99 -3.35 13.17
C LYS A 257 -14.52 -3.60 11.76
N GLU A 258 -14.75 -2.52 11.01
CA GLU A 258 -15.52 -2.60 9.77
C GLU A 258 -14.66 -2.81 8.52
N LEU A 259 -13.33 -2.69 8.63
CA LEU A 259 -12.43 -2.91 7.50
C LEU A 259 -11.27 -3.85 7.85
N PRO A 260 -10.22 -3.50 8.63
CA PRO A 260 -9.13 -4.43 8.91
C PRO A 260 -9.60 -5.77 9.49
N GLU A 261 -10.45 -5.80 10.51
CA GLU A 261 -10.95 -7.05 11.09
C GLU A 261 -11.76 -7.89 10.07
N LYS A 262 -12.58 -7.25 9.23
CA LYS A 262 -13.33 -7.90 8.15
C LYS A 262 -12.41 -8.48 7.06
N LEU A 263 -11.23 -7.90 6.88
CA LEU A 263 -10.19 -8.38 5.97
C LEU A 263 -9.23 -9.38 6.63
N ASN A 264 -9.51 -9.86 7.86
CA ASN A 264 -8.59 -10.67 8.64
C ASN A 264 -7.21 -10.03 8.81
N ILE A 265 -7.18 -8.72 9.08
CA ILE A 265 -5.98 -7.93 9.38
C ILE A 265 -5.97 -7.64 10.87
N SER A 266 -5.09 -8.32 11.61
CA SER A 266 -4.93 -8.15 13.07
C SER A 266 -3.81 -7.19 13.44
N GLU A 267 -2.76 -7.14 12.60
CA GLU A 267 -1.53 -6.41 12.86
C GLU A 267 -1.41 -5.20 11.93
N PHE A 268 -1.83 -4.03 12.43
CA PHE A 268 -1.71 -2.77 11.69
C PHE A 268 -1.51 -1.59 12.65
N GLN A 269 -1.00 -0.49 12.11
CA GLN A 269 -0.91 0.77 12.82
C GLN A 269 -1.63 1.85 12.01
N TRP A 270 -2.51 2.58 12.67
CA TRP A 270 -3.20 3.73 12.07
C TRP A 270 -3.35 4.83 13.13
N PRO A 271 -2.26 5.57 13.40
CA PRO A 271 -2.23 6.56 14.47
C PRO A 271 -3.08 7.78 14.14
N ASP A 272 -3.51 8.46 15.19
CA ASP A 272 -4.26 9.71 15.07
C ASP A 272 -3.38 10.87 14.58
N ASP A 273 -4.03 11.82 13.92
CA ASP A 273 -3.49 13.12 13.55
C ASP A 273 -3.77 14.14 14.68
N ILE A 274 -3.29 15.37 14.49
CA ILE A 274 -3.43 16.46 15.47
C ILE A 274 -4.89 16.78 15.82
N ASN A 275 -5.84 16.46 14.95
CA ASN A 275 -7.28 16.68 15.19
C ASN A 275 -7.96 15.58 16.02
N GLY A 276 -7.19 14.60 16.50
CA GLY A 276 -7.71 13.47 17.28
C GLY A 276 -8.36 12.37 16.45
N LEU A 277 -8.31 12.44 15.11
CA LEU A 277 -8.84 11.41 14.21
C LEU A 277 -7.72 10.63 13.51
N PRO A 278 -7.97 9.40 13.06
CA PRO A 278 -6.98 8.63 12.32
C PRO A 278 -6.40 9.41 11.13
N LYS A 279 -5.09 9.35 10.94
CA LYS A 279 -4.42 9.98 9.80
C LYS A 279 -5.06 9.52 8.51
N SER A 280 -5.59 10.44 7.73
CA SER A 280 -6.36 10.14 6.52
C SER A 280 -5.57 10.30 5.22
N ALA A 281 -4.49 11.08 5.26
CA ALA A 281 -3.69 11.41 4.07
C ALA A 281 -2.42 10.56 3.93
N ALA A 282 -1.81 10.17 5.04
CA ALA A 282 -0.65 9.31 5.14
C ALA A 282 -0.46 8.92 6.60
N GLY A 283 -0.11 7.68 6.90
CA GLY A 283 0.15 7.30 8.30
C GLY A 283 -0.24 5.88 8.68
N SER A 284 -0.96 5.16 7.83
CA SER A 284 -1.20 3.74 8.07
C SER A 284 0.08 2.93 7.82
N SER A 285 0.25 1.85 8.60
CA SER A 285 1.29 0.85 8.40
C SER A 285 0.67 -0.55 8.46
N MET A 286 0.99 -1.39 7.49
CA MET A 286 0.46 -2.75 7.35
C MET A 286 1.50 -3.65 6.69
N ARG A 287 1.38 -4.95 6.87
CA ARG A 287 2.23 -5.93 6.20
C ARG A 287 1.93 -5.97 4.69
N SER A 288 2.89 -6.39 3.89
CA SER A 288 2.69 -6.53 2.43
C SER A 288 1.53 -7.48 2.09
N ARG A 289 1.34 -8.55 2.86
CA ARG A 289 0.19 -9.47 2.71
C ARG A 289 -1.15 -8.80 3.03
N ASP A 290 -1.18 -7.90 4.01
CA ASP A 290 -2.40 -7.14 4.33
C ASP A 290 -2.73 -6.13 3.23
N MET A 291 -1.71 -5.52 2.60
CA MET A 291 -1.92 -4.69 1.41
C MET A 291 -2.53 -5.50 0.26
N MET A 292 -2.16 -6.78 0.12
CA MET A 292 -2.77 -7.68 -0.88
C MET A 292 -4.27 -7.87 -0.64
N LYS A 293 -4.71 -7.99 0.62
CA LYS A 293 -6.15 -8.10 0.96
C LYS A 293 -6.93 -6.85 0.56
N TRP A 294 -6.36 -5.66 0.74
CA TRP A 294 -6.96 -4.43 0.22
C TRP A 294 -7.02 -4.41 -1.32
N GLY A 295 -5.99 -4.91 -1.98
CA GLY A 295 -5.98 -5.08 -3.43
C GLY A 295 -7.08 -6.03 -3.91
N LEU A 296 -7.30 -7.15 -3.22
CA LEU A 296 -8.38 -8.11 -3.48
C LEU A 296 -9.76 -7.46 -3.31
N LEU A 297 -9.98 -6.70 -2.23
CA LEU A 297 -11.22 -5.95 -2.02
C LEU A 297 -11.53 -5.00 -3.19
N VAL A 298 -10.51 -4.28 -3.69
CA VAL A 298 -10.65 -3.40 -4.86
C VAL A 298 -10.94 -4.22 -6.12
N ARG A 299 -10.18 -5.29 -6.37
CA ARG A 299 -10.34 -6.16 -7.54
C ARG A 299 -11.72 -6.82 -7.60
N GLN A 300 -12.24 -7.25 -6.46
CA GLN A 300 -13.55 -7.90 -6.32
C GLN A 300 -14.69 -6.90 -6.14
N THR A 301 -14.46 -5.65 -6.48
CA THR A 301 -15.49 -4.60 -6.48
C THR A 301 -16.20 -4.47 -5.13
N GLY A 302 -15.39 -4.48 -4.05
CA GLY A 302 -15.86 -4.29 -2.68
C GLY A 302 -16.32 -5.57 -1.97
N GLN A 303 -16.14 -6.73 -2.58
CA GLN A 303 -16.41 -8.04 -1.97
C GLN A 303 -15.14 -8.64 -1.38
N PHE A 304 -15.24 -9.31 -0.24
CA PHE A 304 -14.17 -10.10 0.36
C PHE A 304 -14.78 -11.29 1.11
N ASN A 305 -14.26 -12.50 0.88
CA ASN A 305 -14.79 -13.74 1.45
C ASN A 305 -16.32 -13.86 1.35
N GLU A 306 -16.86 -13.64 0.15
CA GLU A 306 -18.30 -13.68 -0.17
C GLU A 306 -19.16 -12.60 0.51
N GLU A 307 -18.60 -11.77 1.41
CA GLU A 307 -19.29 -10.62 2.02
C GLU A 307 -19.07 -9.35 1.18
N GLN A 308 -20.16 -8.65 0.84
CA GLN A 308 -20.07 -7.33 0.22
C GLN A 308 -19.76 -6.27 1.29
N LEU A 309 -18.50 -5.92 1.45
CA LEU A 309 -18.04 -4.95 2.45
C LEU A 309 -18.28 -3.50 2.01
N ILE A 310 -18.24 -3.23 0.72
CA ILE A 310 -18.40 -1.89 0.13
C ILE A 310 -19.32 -2.02 -1.08
N PRO A 311 -20.32 -1.13 -1.27
CA PRO A 311 -21.25 -1.26 -2.41
C PRO A 311 -20.51 -1.30 -3.75
N ALA A 312 -20.85 -2.22 -4.61
CA ALA A 312 -20.22 -2.38 -5.92
C ALA A 312 -20.32 -1.09 -6.78
N VAL A 313 -21.42 -0.36 -6.66
CA VAL A 313 -21.61 0.92 -7.35
C VAL A 313 -20.63 1.98 -6.85
N PHE A 314 -20.36 2.04 -5.54
CA PHE A 314 -19.36 2.94 -4.97
C PHE A 314 -17.96 2.57 -5.46
N MET A 315 -17.59 1.28 -5.41
CA MET A 315 -16.26 0.82 -5.87
C MET A 315 -16.00 1.16 -7.33
N LYS A 316 -16.99 0.92 -8.20
CA LYS A 316 -16.90 1.27 -9.63
C LYS A 316 -16.68 2.78 -9.80
N LEU A 317 -17.42 3.60 -9.06
CA LEU A 317 -17.28 5.05 -9.10
C LEU A 317 -15.90 5.49 -8.55
N ALA A 318 -15.51 4.98 -7.39
CA ALA A 318 -14.26 5.32 -6.73
C ALA A 318 -13.00 5.02 -7.57
N THR A 319 -13.08 3.95 -8.37
CA THR A 319 -11.98 3.52 -9.24
C THR A 319 -12.15 3.95 -10.70
N SER A 320 -13.13 4.82 -11.02
CA SER A 320 -13.32 5.37 -12.36
C SER A 320 -12.56 6.70 -12.56
N PRO A 321 -12.28 7.11 -13.81
CA PRO A 321 -11.56 8.35 -14.13
C PRO A 321 -12.48 9.58 -14.00
N LEU A 322 -12.70 10.06 -12.75
CA LEU A 322 -13.57 11.21 -12.46
C LEU A 322 -12.94 12.56 -12.78
N CYS A 323 -11.62 12.63 -12.80
CA CYS A 323 -10.86 13.78 -13.30
C CYS A 323 -9.51 13.34 -13.86
N ALA A 324 -8.88 14.19 -14.66
CA ALA A 324 -7.60 13.92 -15.31
C ALA A 324 -6.54 14.93 -14.82
N PRO A 325 -5.75 14.60 -13.78
CA PRO A 325 -4.65 15.45 -13.32
C PRO A 325 -3.54 15.66 -14.35
N SER A 326 -3.36 14.73 -15.30
CA SER A 326 -2.42 14.81 -16.40
C SER A 326 -2.91 13.97 -17.58
N GLU A 327 -2.21 14.04 -18.71
CA GLU A 327 -2.52 13.25 -19.91
C GLU A 327 -2.44 11.72 -19.68
N THR A 328 -1.61 11.28 -18.73
CA THR A 328 -1.35 9.87 -18.48
C THR A 328 -2.00 9.31 -17.22
N ASN A 329 -2.59 10.19 -16.39
CA ASN A 329 -3.20 9.78 -15.12
C ASN A 329 -4.57 10.37 -14.97
N SER A 330 -5.49 9.54 -14.52
CA SER A 330 -6.81 9.94 -14.03
C SER A 330 -6.91 9.68 -12.52
N TYR A 331 -7.93 10.25 -11.90
CA TYR A 331 -8.15 10.13 -10.47
C TYR A 331 -9.63 9.97 -10.16
N GLY A 332 -9.94 9.03 -9.27
CA GLY A 332 -11.26 8.81 -8.72
C GLY A 332 -11.33 9.25 -7.25
N PHE A 333 -12.03 8.49 -6.40
CA PHE A 333 -12.07 8.77 -4.97
C PHE A 333 -10.81 8.24 -4.28
N PHE A 334 -9.77 9.07 -4.29
CA PHE A 334 -8.44 8.75 -3.75
C PHE A 334 -7.73 7.54 -4.40
N PHE A 335 -8.16 7.16 -5.58
CA PHE A 335 -7.51 6.15 -6.42
C PHE A 335 -6.94 6.79 -7.68
N TRP A 336 -5.73 6.38 -8.03
CA TRP A 336 -5.14 6.72 -9.33
C TRP A 336 -5.55 5.68 -10.38
N GLN A 337 -5.82 6.14 -11.59
CA GLN A 337 -5.92 5.28 -12.75
C GLN A 337 -4.90 5.72 -13.79
N ASN A 338 -4.34 4.75 -14.47
CA ASN A 338 -3.46 4.96 -15.59
C ASN A 338 -3.62 3.81 -16.59
N ILE A 339 -3.18 4.08 -17.81
CA ILE A 339 -3.06 3.05 -18.84
C ILE A 339 -1.62 2.57 -18.82
N ALA A 340 -1.42 1.29 -18.53
CA ALA A 340 -0.13 0.63 -18.70
C ALA A 340 0.04 0.18 -20.14
N GLU A 341 1.19 0.46 -20.73
CA GLU A 341 1.56 0.00 -22.06
C GLU A 341 2.41 -1.27 -21.94
N VAL A 342 1.94 -2.36 -22.53
CA VAL A 342 2.62 -3.68 -22.56
C VAL A 342 2.71 -4.12 -24.00
N GLY A 343 3.86 -3.89 -24.63
CA GLY A 343 3.98 -3.98 -26.09
C GLY A 343 3.01 -3.00 -26.76
N GLU A 344 2.17 -3.50 -27.65
CA GLU A 344 1.12 -2.72 -28.32
C GLU A 344 -0.20 -2.67 -27.55
N THR A 345 -0.31 -3.39 -26.44
CA THR A 345 -1.54 -3.51 -25.66
C THR A 345 -1.63 -2.43 -24.59
N LYS A 346 -2.77 -1.76 -24.51
CA LYS A 346 -3.11 -0.80 -23.45
C LYS A 346 -3.97 -1.48 -22.40
N ILE A 347 -3.48 -1.50 -21.16
CA ILE A 347 -4.11 -2.19 -20.01
C ILE A 347 -4.48 -1.17 -18.94
N GLU A 348 -5.75 -1.15 -18.56
CA GLU A 348 -6.23 -0.32 -17.45
C GLU A 348 -5.63 -0.78 -16.13
N CYS A 349 -5.17 0.17 -15.34
CA CYS A 349 -4.59 -0.04 -14.04
C CYS A 349 -5.18 0.90 -13.00
N VAL A 350 -5.72 0.37 -11.93
CA VAL A 350 -6.07 1.12 -10.71
C VAL A 350 -4.91 0.99 -9.74
N THR A 351 -4.46 2.11 -9.16
CA THR A 351 -3.27 2.11 -8.29
C THR A 351 -3.52 2.89 -7.01
N CYS A 352 -3.23 2.28 -5.86
CA CYS A 352 -2.98 3.02 -4.64
C CYS A 352 -1.49 3.37 -4.59
N ARG A 353 -1.14 4.63 -4.36
CA ARG A 353 0.25 5.11 -4.46
C ARG A 353 0.71 5.82 -3.20
N GLY A 354 1.86 5.43 -2.71
CA GLY A 354 2.56 6.06 -1.60
C GLY A 354 3.97 6.50 -1.98
N ALA A 355 4.40 7.65 -1.47
CA ALA A 355 5.76 8.14 -1.66
C ALA A 355 6.78 7.09 -1.19
N GLY A 356 7.93 7.04 -1.83
CA GLY A 356 8.91 5.98 -1.60
C GLY A 356 8.70 4.74 -2.47
N GLY A 357 7.59 4.66 -3.22
CA GLY A 357 7.27 3.51 -4.08
C GLY A 357 6.45 2.43 -3.38
N GLN A 358 5.51 2.85 -2.55
CA GLN A 358 4.49 1.98 -1.98
C GLN A 358 3.37 1.83 -3.00
N PHE A 359 3.03 0.62 -3.39
CA PHE A 359 2.00 0.40 -4.40
C PHE A 359 1.09 -0.79 -4.10
N ILE A 360 -0.19 -0.60 -4.41
CA ILE A 360 -1.10 -1.68 -4.73
C ILE A 360 -1.55 -1.43 -6.17
N PHE A 361 -1.06 -2.24 -7.10
CA PHE A 361 -1.53 -2.25 -8.48
C PHE A 361 -2.65 -3.27 -8.63
N VAL A 362 -3.74 -2.84 -9.24
CA VAL A 362 -4.85 -3.73 -9.61
C VAL A 362 -5.06 -3.64 -11.12
N PHE A 363 -4.99 -4.76 -11.80
CA PHE A 363 -5.21 -4.91 -13.24
C PHE A 363 -6.50 -5.70 -13.47
N PRO A 364 -7.67 -5.04 -13.50
CA PRO A 364 -8.95 -5.76 -13.47
C PRO A 364 -9.15 -6.74 -14.63
N ARG A 365 -8.71 -6.36 -15.83
CA ARG A 365 -8.86 -7.19 -17.04
C ARG A 365 -7.92 -8.38 -17.10
N ARG A 366 -6.87 -8.41 -16.28
CA ARG A 366 -5.90 -9.52 -16.19
C ARG A 366 -6.06 -10.34 -14.92
N ASP A 367 -6.96 -9.93 -14.04
CA ASP A 367 -7.15 -10.51 -12.71
C ASP A 367 -5.83 -10.63 -11.91
N VAL A 368 -4.97 -9.61 -12.05
CA VAL A 368 -3.66 -9.54 -11.41
C VAL A 368 -3.65 -8.40 -10.41
N ILE A 369 -3.06 -8.65 -9.25
CA ILE A 369 -2.71 -7.65 -8.26
C ILE A 369 -1.22 -7.75 -7.98
N ALA A 370 -0.55 -6.61 -7.91
CA ALA A 370 0.84 -6.56 -7.43
C ALA A 370 0.96 -5.57 -6.27
N VAL A 371 1.63 -6.02 -5.22
CA VAL A 371 1.96 -5.19 -4.05
C VAL A 371 3.45 -4.96 -4.01
N VAL A 372 3.84 -3.70 -3.79
CA VAL A 372 5.25 -3.31 -3.66
C VAL A 372 5.40 -2.46 -2.41
N THR A 373 6.42 -2.77 -1.60
CA THR A 373 6.93 -1.87 -0.57
C THR A 373 8.37 -1.47 -0.90
N SER A 374 8.75 -0.24 -0.64
CA SER A 374 10.08 0.25 -0.99
C SER A 374 10.45 1.56 -0.28
N HIS A 375 11.73 1.96 -0.35
CA HIS A 375 12.25 3.20 0.20
C HIS A 375 12.93 4.08 -0.86
N ASN A 376 12.36 4.15 -2.05
CA ASN A 376 12.88 4.95 -3.13
C ASN A 376 12.78 6.46 -2.87
N LYS A 377 13.60 7.24 -3.54
CA LYS A 377 13.38 8.68 -3.68
C LYS A 377 12.21 8.90 -4.66
N GLY A 378 11.18 9.63 -4.23
CA GLY A 378 9.97 9.85 -5.02
C GLY A 378 9.13 8.57 -5.13
N MET A 379 8.64 8.25 -6.33
CA MET A 379 7.83 7.05 -6.59
C MET A 379 8.66 5.83 -7.01
N GLY A 380 9.96 6.02 -7.30
CA GLY A 380 10.82 4.96 -7.83
C GLY A 380 10.45 4.51 -9.25
N PRO A 381 11.23 3.59 -9.84
CA PRO A 381 11.03 3.16 -11.23
C PRO A 381 9.83 2.22 -11.42
N LEU A 382 9.44 1.45 -10.40
CA LEU A 382 8.42 0.39 -10.54
C LEU A 382 7.04 0.90 -10.92
N LEU A 383 6.70 2.16 -10.62
CA LEU A 383 5.43 2.74 -11.07
C LEU A 383 5.24 2.60 -12.60
N LYS A 384 6.32 2.73 -13.35
CA LYS A 384 6.29 2.66 -14.82
C LYS A 384 6.66 1.28 -15.36
N THR A 385 7.63 0.63 -14.73
CA THR A 385 8.24 -0.59 -15.28
C THR A 385 7.55 -1.88 -14.87
N LEU A 386 6.91 -1.93 -13.67
CA LEU A 386 6.29 -3.16 -13.17
C LEU A 386 5.24 -3.75 -14.13
N PRO A 387 4.31 -2.96 -14.70
CA PRO A 387 3.30 -3.55 -15.59
C PRO A 387 3.89 -4.29 -16.79
N SER A 388 4.90 -3.71 -17.45
CA SER A 388 5.56 -4.33 -18.61
C SER A 388 6.41 -5.55 -18.25
N ARG A 389 6.77 -5.71 -16.97
CA ARG A 389 7.59 -6.83 -16.49
C ARG A 389 6.76 -8.02 -16.03
N ILE A 390 5.56 -7.79 -15.45
CA ILE A 390 4.75 -8.88 -14.92
C ILE A 390 3.57 -9.26 -15.79
N LEU A 391 2.91 -8.30 -16.47
CA LEU A 391 1.67 -8.60 -17.20
C LEU A 391 1.84 -9.53 -18.42
N PRO A 392 2.98 -9.55 -19.13
CA PRO A 392 3.21 -10.54 -20.19
C PRO A 392 3.10 -11.98 -19.69
N SER A 393 3.47 -12.23 -18.42
CA SER A 393 3.39 -13.56 -17.80
C SER A 393 1.94 -14.01 -17.51
N PHE A 394 0.98 -13.08 -17.51
CA PHE A 394 -0.44 -13.38 -17.24
C PHE A 394 -1.28 -13.07 -18.50
N GLN A 395 -1.11 -13.86 -19.55
CA GLN A 395 -1.91 -13.72 -20.76
C GLN A 395 -3.36 -14.17 -20.50
N HIS A 396 -4.31 -13.59 -21.24
CA HIS A 396 -5.67 -14.12 -21.24
C HIS A 396 -5.66 -15.52 -21.88
N ASP A 397 -6.27 -16.49 -21.22
CA ASP A 397 -6.86 -17.61 -21.93
C ASP A 397 -7.90 -17.00 -22.87
N GLN A 398 -7.73 -17.19 -24.18
CA GLN A 398 -8.64 -16.71 -25.25
C GLN A 398 -10.02 -17.33 -25.11
#